data_8db8b901c6ddb98de15056a5866a497c
#
_entry.id   8db8b901c6ddb98de15056a5866a497c
#
_cell.length_a   1.000
_cell.length_b   1.000
_cell.length_c   1.000
_cell.angle_alpha   90.00
_cell.angle_beta   90.00
_cell.angle_gamma   90.00
#
_symmetry.space_group_name_H-M   'P 1'
#
loop_
_entity.id
_entity.type
_entity.pdbx_description
1 polymer ?
#
loop_
_entity_poly.entity_id
_entity_poly.type
_entity_poly.pdbx_seq_one_letter_code
_entity_poly.pdbx_strand_id
1 'polypeptide(L)'
;LTVLFTEMPDEERYAAAAKAGFKGVESLFPYVHGTAELKDWLGAGDLELVLINAPAGAWSNGERGLTCLPDRKSEYRDGIGQAIEYAQALGCERIHAVAGLAPESGPARTAFEDTYRENLAWAADQLAPLGLDLMMEPINGKRDVPGMFLQTTSQARGIMAELGRPNLRLQFDVYHVQIMEGDLVRRFEDCLPDIGHVQIANPPDRREPDEGEINFPYLFNAIDAAGYDGWIGCEYNPRAGTAAGLGWGADYGLTTD
;
A
#
# COMPACT_ATOMS: atom_id res chain seq x y z
N LEU A 1 9.90 1.24 2.87
CA LEU A 1 10.90 1.60 3.91
C LEU A 1 10.29 2.16 5.21
N THR A 2 8.98 2.31 5.27
CA THR A 2 8.31 2.82 6.49
C THR A 2 8.29 1.78 7.62
N VAL A 3 8.32 0.49 7.29
CA VAL A 3 8.27 -0.62 8.26
C VAL A 3 9.54 -1.45 8.28
N LEU A 4 10.29 -1.51 7.18
CA LEU A 4 11.59 -2.18 7.09
C LEU A 4 12.74 -1.17 7.24
N PHE A 5 13.88 -1.64 7.75
CA PHE A 5 15.11 -0.86 8.00
C PHE A 5 14.90 0.32 8.98
N THR A 6 13.87 0.26 9.82
CA THR A 6 13.54 1.33 10.78
C THR A 6 14.54 1.43 11.93
N GLU A 7 15.43 0.47 12.05
CA GLU A 7 16.57 0.46 12.97
C GLU A 7 17.66 1.47 12.61
N MET A 8 17.59 2.10 11.44
CA MET A 8 18.56 3.09 10.95
C MET A 8 17.87 4.39 10.49
N PRO A 9 18.61 5.51 10.38
CA PRO A 9 18.09 6.77 9.83
C PRO A 9 17.53 6.63 8.43
N ASP A 10 16.59 7.48 8.05
CA ASP A 10 15.87 7.38 6.77
C ASP A 10 16.82 7.38 5.56
N GLU A 11 17.86 8.21 5.56
CA GLU A 11 18.86 8.31 4.49
C GLU A 11 19.66 7.02 4.28
N GLU A 12 19.84 6.21 5.32
CA GLU A 12 20.58 4.95 5.24
C GLU A 12 19.70 3.78 4.77
N ARG A 13 18.36 3.87 4.92
CA ARG A 13 17.41 2.79 4.58
C ARG A 13 17.41 2.44 3.10
N TYR A 14 17.57 3.43 2.21
CA TYR A 14 17.61 3.22 0.76
C TYR A 14 18.85 2.41 0.37
N ALA A 15 20.01 2.81 0.88
CA ALA A 15 21.26 2.08 0.62
C ALA A 15 21.22 0.65 1.21
N ALA A 16 20.61 0.49 2.40
CA ALA A 16 20.45 -0.82 3.04
C ALA A 16 19.49 -1.73 2.24
N ALA A 17 18.40 -1.19 1.73
CA ALA A 17 17.48 -1.95 0.88
C ALA A 17 18.15 -2.41 -0.43
N ALA A 18 18.88 -1.52 -1.09
CA ALA A 18 19.64 -1.86 -2.30
C ALA A 18 20.69 -2.94 -2.02
N LYS A 19 21.45 -2.80 -0.92
CA LYS A 19 22.44 -3.79 -0.48
C LYS A 19 21.81 -5.15 -0.19
N ALA A 20 20.61 -5.15 0.41
CA ALA A 20 19.85 -6.37 0.68
C ALA A 20 19.21 -7.02 -0.57
N GLY A 21 19.39 -6.42 -1.75
CA GLY A 21 18.94 -7.00 -3.03
C GLY A 21 17.59 -6.48 -3.53
N PHE A 22 16.90 -5.61 -2.79
CA PHE A 22 15.68 -4.98 -3.28
C PHE A 22 15.94 -4.13 -4.52
N LYS A 23 14.97 -4.11 -5.44
CA LYS A 23 15.00 -3.30 -6.67
C LYS A 23 13.97 -2.17 -6.63
N GLY A 24 12.95 -2.32 -5.82
CA GLY A 24 11.93 -1.31 -5.57
C GLY A 24 11.74 -1.07 -4.09
N VAL A 25 11.27 0.11 -3.75
CA VAL A 25 10.93 0.51 -2.38
C VAL A 25 9.60 1.21 -2.34
N GLU A 26 8.91 1.07 -1.23
CA GLU A 26 7.73 1.84 -0.86
C GLU A 26 8.09 2.83 0.24
N SER A 27 7.51 4.03 0.18
CA SER A 27 7.60 5.02 1.25
C SER A 27 6.22 5.58 1.52
N LEU A 28 5.61 5.22 2.65
CA LEU A 28 4.22 5.60 2.93
C LEU A 28 4.06 7.12 2.96
N PHE A 29 4.95 7.83 3.64
CA PHE A 29 4.85 9.29 3.79
C PHE A 29 6.20 9.97 3.59
N PRO A 30 6.67 10.13 2.34
CA PRO A 30 8.01 10.68 2.05
C PRO A 30 8.14 12.19 2.29
N TYR A 31 7.08 12.87 2.66
CA TYR A 31 6.91 14.34 2.63
C TYR A 31 7.75 15.12 3.65
N VAL A 32 8.45 14.44 4.54
CA VAL A 32 9.42 15.07 5.47
C VAL A 32 10.75 15.38 4.80
N HIS A 33 11.00 14.82 3.62
CA HIS A 33 12.20 14.99 2.81
C HIS A 33 11.87 15.70 1.50
N GLY A 34 12.81 16.47 0.97
CA GLY A 34 12.66 17.09 -0.34
C GLY A 34 12.78 16.05 -1.47
N THR A 35 12.08 16.28 -2.58
CA THR A 35 12.11 15.37 -3.73
C THR A 35 13.50 15.20 -4.34
N ALA A 36 14.36 16.24 -4.30
CA ALA A 36 15.74 16.15 -4.77
C ALA A 36 16.56 15.18 -3.92
N GLU A 37 16.44 15.26 -2.59
CA GLU A 37 17.11 14.40 -1.63
C GLU A 37 16.69 12.93 -1.81
N LEU A 38 15.38 12.68 -1.89
CA LEU A 38 14.83 11.34 -2.14
C LEU A 38 15.31 10.77 -3.49
N LYS A 39 15.38 11.60 -4.52
CA LYS A 39 15.89 11.21 -5.83
C LYS A 39 17.36 10.80 -5.80
N ASP A 40 18.16 11.51 -5.02
CA ASP A 40 19.58 11.18 -4.82
C ASP A 40 19.73 9.82 -4.10
N TRP A 41 18.92 9.54 -3.06
CA TRP A 41 18.95 8.28 -2.33
C TRP A 41 18.48 7.09 -3.20
N LEU A 42 17.40 7.26 -3.96
CA LEU A 42 16.92 6.26 -4.90
C LEU A 42 17.97 5.97 -5.98
N GLY A 43 18.55 7.03 -6.58
CA GLY A 43 19.56 6.90 -7.63
C GLY A 43 20.84 6.24 -7.14
N ALA A 44 21.29 6.54 -5.92
CA ALA A 44 22.48 5.91 -5.34
C ALA A 44 22.31 4.39 -5.13
N GLY A 45 21.09 3.92 -4.92
CA GLY A 45 20.75 2.50 -4.75
C GLY A 45 20.28 1.81 -6.03
N ASP A 46 20.11 2.51 -7.14
CA ASP A 46 19.43 2.02 -8.34
C ASP A 46 18.05 1.40 -8.02
N LEU A 47 17.27 2.14 -7.22
CA LEU A 47 15.98 1.74 -6.70
C LEU A 47 14.83 2.47 -7.40
N GLU A 48 13.75 1.73 -7.70
CA GLU A 48 12.48 2.30 -8.13
C GLU A 48 11.62 2.66 -6.90
N LEU A 49 11.00 3.84 -6.88
CA LEU A 49 9.94 4.15 -5.91
C LEU A 49 8.62 3.61 -6.44
N VAL A 50 8.14 2.54 -5.84
CA VAL A 50 7.00 1.75 -6.35
C VAL A 50 5.65 2.32 -5.91
N LEU A 51 5.57 2.79 -4.66
CA LEU A 51 4.32 3.24 -4.04
C LEU A 51 4.59 4.33 -3.02
N ILE A 52 3.73 5.34 -2.99
CA ILE A 52 3.59 6.31 -1.90
C ILE A 52 2.13 6.41 -1.45
N ASN A 53 1.90 6.76 -0.19
CA ASN A 53 0.56 7.15 0.26
C ASN A 53 0.37 8.66 0.10
N ALA A 54 -0.81 9.10 -0.30
CA ALA A 54 -1.21 10.50 -0.12
C ALA A 54 -1.24 10.83 1.39
N PRO A 55 -1.01 12.10 1.77
CA PRO A 55 -1.14 12.53 3.17
C PRO A 55 -2.46 12.04 3.79
N ALA A 56 -2.36 11.33 4.90
CA ALA A 56 -3.47 10.60 5.50
C ALA A 56 -3.95 11.20 6.84
N GLY A 57 -3.71 12.49 7.05
CA GLY A 57 -3.99 13.20 8.27
C GLY A 57 -2.90 13.05 9.33
N ALA A 58 -3.19 13.37 10.57
CA ALA A 58 -2.28 13.30 11.70
C ALA A 58 -2.07 11.84 12.16
N TRP A 59 -1.29 11.08 11.42
CA TRP A 59 -1.05 9.65 11.65
C TRP A 59 -0.56 9.33 13.05
N SER A 60 0.35 10.17 13.60
CA SER A 60 0.84 10.06 14.97
C SER A 60 -0.24 10.23 16.04
N ASN A 61 -1.33 10.92 15.70
CA ASN A 61 -2.49 11.15 16.59
C ASN A 61 -3.60 10.10 16.40
N GLY A 62 -3.34 9.04 15.61
CA GLY A 62 -4.29 7.97 15.39
C GLY A 62 -5.23 8.15 14.18
N GLU A 63 -5.08 9.22 13.39
CA GLU A 63 -5.81 9.33 12.12
C GLU A 63 -5.33 8.25 11.14
N ARG A 64 -6.25 7.74 10.32
CA ARG A 64 -5.99 6.60 9.42
C ARG A 64 -6.59 6.83 8.04
N GLY A 65 -6.33 8.00 7.45
CA GLY A 65 -6.81 8.38 6.12
C GLY A 65 -7.90 9.42 6.13
N LEU A 66 -8.04 10.10 5.00
CA LEU A 66 -8.94 11.24 4.82
C LEU A 66 -10.02 11.01 3.75
N THR A 67 -9.88 9.94 2.95
CA THR A 67 -10.65 9.77 1.71
C THR A 67 -12.15 9.71 1.95
N CYS A 68 -12.61 9.12 3.07
CA CYS A 68 -14.04 9.02 3.38
C CYS A 68 -14.58 10.16 4.28
N LEU A 69 -13.76 11.14 4.70
CA LEU A 69 -14.16 12.12 5.71
C LEU A 69 -14.89 13.32 5.08
N PRO A 70 -16.21 13.52 5.35
CA PRO A 70 -16.99 14.58 4.71
C PRO A 70 -16.46 15.99 4.96
N ASP A 71 -15.97 16.25 6.16
CA ASP A 71 -15.53 17.58 6.61
C ASP A 71 -14.06 17.87 6.24
N ARG A 72 -13.35 16.92 5.61
CA ARG A 72 -11.92 17.01 5.29
C ARG A 72 -11.61 16.94 3.79
N LYS A 73 -12.63 17.18 2.91
CA LYS A 73 -12.45 17.06 1.44
C LYS A 73 -11.37 17.98 0.87
N SER A 74 -11.27 19.23 1.37
CA SER A 74 -10.23 20.17 0.91
C SER A 74 -8.84 19.64 1.23
N GLU A 75 -8.62 19.22 2.47
CA GLU A 75 -7.35 18.67 2.92
C GLU A 75 -6.95 17.40 2.16
N TYR A 76 -7.92 16.51 1.88
CA TYR A 76 -7.70 15.36 1.02
C TYR A 76 -7.21 15.78 -0.37
N ARG A 77 -7.87 16.77 -1.00
CA ARG A 77 -7.50 17.27 -2.34
C ARG A 77 -6.12 17.91 -2.36
N ASP A 78 -5.79 18.71 -1.36
CA ASP A 78 -4.47 19.30 -1.19
C ASP A 78 -3.39 18.21 -1.04
N GLY A 79 -3.70 17.16 -0.25
CA GLY A 79 -2.83 15.99 -0.08
C GLY A 79 -2.61 15.19 -1.37
N ILE A 80 -3.64 14.99 -2.18
CA ILE A 80 -3.51 14.37 -3.51
C ILE A 80 -2.62 15.24 -4.41
N GLY A 81 -2.78 16.55 -4.40
CA GLY A 81 -1.89 17.48 -5.13
C GLY A 81 -0.43 17.30 -4.75
N GLN A 82 -0.13 17.27 -3.44
CA GLN A 82 1.22 17.01 -2.94
C GLN A 82 1.75 15.64 -3.36
N ALA A 83 0.92 14.59 -3.27
CA ALA A 83 1.32 13.25 -3.69
C ALA A 83 1.65 13.18 -5.19
N ILE A 84 0.89 13.86 -6.04
CA ILE A 84 1.17 13.97 -7.47
C ILE A 84 2.53 14.62 -7.72
N GLU A 85 2.85 15.73 -7.04
CA GLU A 85 4.15 16.41 -7.18
C GLU A 85 5.32 15.46 -6.85
N TYR A 86 5.21 14.72 -5.75
CA TYR A 86 6.23 13.74 -5.35
C TYR A 86 6.31 12.56 -6.32
N ALA A 87 5.18 12.00 -6.70
CA ALA A 87 5.11 10.89 -7.63
C ALA A 87 5.80 11.23 -8.97
N GLN A 88 5.45 12.38 -9.56
CA GLN A 88 6.07 12.84 -10.81
C GLN A 88 7.57 13.12 -10.67
N ALA A 89 8.00 13.78 -9.59
CA ALA A 89 9.40 14.11 -9.36
C ALA A 89 10.28 12.87 -9.18
N LEU A 90 9.71 11.79 -8.59
CA LEU A 90 10.43 10.57 -8.22
C LEU A 90 10.18 9.38 -9.17
N GLY A 91 9.32 9.56 -10.18
CA GLY A 91 8.97 8.49 -11.13
C GLY A 91 8.09 7.39 -10.51
N CYS A 92 7.36 7.69 -9.44
CA CYS A 92 6.43 6.75 -8.81
C CYS A 92 5.11 6.74 -9.57
N GLU A 93 4.64 5.57 -9.94
CA GLU A 93 3.39 5.42 -10.73
C GLU A 93 2.15 5.19 -9.88
N ARG A 94 2.29 4.90 -8.56
CA ARG A 94 1.20 4.46 -7.69
C ARG A 94 1.07 5.35 -6.47
N ILE A 95 -0.13 5.87 -6.25
CA ILE A 95 -0.48 6.67 -5.08
C ILE A 95 -1.61 5.96 -4.33
N HIS A 96 -1.37 5.56 -3.09
CA HIS A 96 -2.40 4.99 -2.23
C HIS A 96 -3.16 6.08 -1.46
N ALA A 97 -4.48 6.07 -1.54
CA ALA A 97 -5.37 6.94 -0.77
C ALA A 97 -6.03 6.17 0.37
N VAL A 98 -5.44 6.24 1.57
CA VAL A 98 -5.97 5.56 2.76
C VAL A 98 -7.42 6.00 3.05
N ALA A 99 -8.31 5.01 3.21
CA ALA A 99 -9.76 5.24 3.22
C ALA A 99 -10.23 6.16 4.35
N GLY A 100 -9.77 5.96 5.56
CA GLY A 100 -10.21 6.69 6.75
C GLY A 100 -11.11 5.86 7.66
N LEU A 101 -11.37 6.40 8.85
CA LEU A 101 -12.27 5.80 9.83
C LEU A 101 -13.70 6.30 9.61
N ALA A 102 -14.68 5.42 9.72
CA ALA A 102 -16.08 5.76 9.53
C ALA A 102 -17.00 5.05 10.53
N PRO A 103 -18.18 5.60 10.82
CA PRO A 103 -19.20 4.89 11.58
C PRO A 103 -19.57 3.56 10.93
N GLU A 104 -19.86 2.53 11.72
CA GLU A 104 -20.21 1.20 11.19
C GLU A 104 -21.51 1.21 10.38
N SER A 105 -22.49 2.01 10.82
CA SER A 105 -23.83 2.03 10.21
C SER A 105 -24.59 3.34 10.53
N GLY A 106 -25.78 3.46 9.97
CA GLY A 106 -26.69 4.57 10.20
C GLY A 106 -26.54 5.74 9.24
N PRO A 107 -27.35 6.82 9.39
CA PRO A 107 -27.37 7.95 8.45
C PRO A 107 -26.02 8.65 8.26
N ALA A 108 -25.18 8.66 9.29
CA ALA A 108 -23.83 9.21 9.20
C ALA A 108 -22.96 8.40 8.22
N ARG A 109 -23.10 7.08 8.17
CA ARG A 109 -22.34 6.21 7.27
C ARG A 109 -22.52 6.59 5.80
N THR A 110 -23.73 6.92 5.38
CA THR A 110 -24.03 7.31 3.99
C THR A 110 -23.20 8.51 3.54
N ALA A 111 -23.06 9.53 4.40
CA ALA A 111 -22.26 10.71 4.07
C ALA A 111 -20.76 10.35 3.85
N PHE A 112 -20.24 9.38 4.60
CA PHE A 112 -18.87 8.87 4.42
C PHE A 112 -18.73 8.06 3.12
N GLU A 113 -19.74 7.26 2.79
CA GLU A 113 -19.80 6.48 1.55
C GLU A 113 -19.82 7.39 0.32
N ASP A 114 -20.68 8.39 0.32
CA ASP A 114 -20.78 9.37 -0.76
C ASP A 114 -19.46 10.16 -0.92
N THR A 115 -18.89 10.59 0.21
CA THR A 115 -17.61 11.30 0.20
C THR A 115 -16.47 10.46 -0.31
N TYR A 116 -16.41 9.19 0.08
CA TYR A 116 -15.37 8.27 -0.38
C TYR A 116 -15.41 8.12 -1.91
N ARG A 117 -16.60 7.89 -2.46
CA ARG A 117 -16.80 7.77 -3.92
C ARG A 117 -16.44 9.05 -4.66
N GLU A 118 -16.92 10.19 -4.16
CA GLU A 118 -16.63 11.51 -4.75
C GLU A 118 -15.12 11.79 -4.78
N ASN A 119 -14.44 11.57 -3.66
CA ASN A 119 -13.01 11.83 -3.53
C ASN A 119 -12.17 10.87 -4.40
N LEU A 120 -12.52 9.59 -4.45
CA LEU A 120 -11.84 8.62 -5.34
C LEU A 120 -12.02 8.98 -6.81
N ALA A 121 -13.25 9.30 -7.23
CA ALA A 121 -13.51 9.68 -8.61
C ALA A 121 -12.72 10.93 -9.00
N TRP A 122 -12.76 11.95 -8.14
CA TRP A 122 -12.01 13.18 -8.36
C TRP A 122 -10.49 12.92 -8.42
N ALA A 123 -9.94 12.18 -7.48
CA ALA A 123 -8.50 11.89 -7.47
C ALA A 123 -8.07 11.07 -8.71
N ALA A 124 -8.81 10.01 -9.05
CA ALA A 124 -8.53 9.23 -10.24
C ALA A 124 -8.54 10.09 -11.52
N ASP A 125 -9.51 11.02 -11.64
CA ASP A 125 -9.59 11.96 -12.75
C ASP A 125 -8.40 12.96 -12.80
N GLN A 126 -7.79 13.30 -11.63
CA GLN A 126 -6.54 14.10 -11.59
C GLN A 126 -5.30 13.29 -11.99
N LEU A 127 -5.23 12.03 -11.60
CA LEU A 127 -4.09 11.16 -11.83
C LEU A 127 -4.02 10.62 -13.28
N ALA A 128 -5.17 10.33 -13.89
CA ALA A 128 -5.26 9.70 -15.21
C ALA A 128 -4.45 10.42 -16.32
N PRO A 129 -4.52 11.76 -16.47
CA PRO A 129 -3.74 12.46 -17.51
C PRO A 129 -2.23 12.37 -17.32
N LEU A 130 -1.79 11.99 -16.10
CA LEU A 130 -0.38 11.89 -15.71
C LEU A 130 0.15 10.46 -15.81
N GLY A 131 -0.72 9.50 -16.18
CA GLY A 131 -0.37 8.08 -16.22
C GLY A 131 -0.20 7.45 -14.84
N LEU A 132 -0.79 8.05 -13.79
CA LEU A 132 -0.68 7.58 -12.41
C LEU A 132 -1.90 6.76 -12.01
N ASP A 133 -1.67 5.70 -11.26
CA ASP A 133 -2.71 4.86 -10.66
C ASP A 133 -3.04 5.29 -9.23
N LEU A 134 -4.33 5.28 -8.90
CA LEU A 134 -4.83 5.48 -7.55
C LEU A 134 -5.12 4.12 -6.90
N MET A 135 -4.39 3.80 -5.82
CA MET A 135 -4.55 2.54 -5.11
C MET A 135 -5.62 2.62 -4.04
N MET A 136 -6.45 1.58 -3.96
CA MET A 136 -7.40 1.31 -2.88
C MET A 136 -6.96 0.07 -2.12
N GLU A 137 -6.71 0.20 -0.84
CA GLU A 137 -6.32 -0.91 0.02
C GLU A 137 -7.43 -1.26 1.02
N PRO A 138 -7.98 -2.48 0.98
CA PRO A 138 -8.81 -3.01 2.06
C PRO A 138 -7.96 -3.35 3.29
N ILE A 139 -8.09 -2.56 4.34
CA ILE A 139 -7.34 -2.73 5.59
C ILE A 139 -8.22 -3.42 6.64
N ASN A 140 -7.67 -4.43 7.34
CA ASN A 140 -8.44 -5.17 8.31
C ASN A 140 -8.87 -4.32 9.51
N GLY A 141 -10.18 -4.32 9.77
CA GLY A 141 -10.80 -3.70 10.93
C GLY A 141 -10.90 -4.62 12.16
N LYS A 142 -10.54 -5.89 12.00
CA LYS A 142 -10.65 -6.87 13.11
C LYS A 142 -9.52 -6.72 14.14
N ARG A 143 -8.33 -6.34 13.70
CA ARG A 143 -7.12 -6.29 14.55
C ARG A 143 -6.41 -4.95 14.46
N ASP A 144 -6.03 -4.51 13.26
CA ASP A 144 -5.11 -3.39 13.08
C ASP A 144 -5.79 -2.04 13.17
N VAL A 145 -6.91 -1.84 12.42
CA VAL A 145 -7.57 -0.53 12.34
C VAL A 145 -9.10 -0.66 12.53
N PRO A 146 -9.58 -0.86 13.77
CA PRO A 146 -11.01 -0.86 14.06
C PRO A 146 -11.69 0.40 13.53
N GLY A 147 -12.82 0.23 12.83
CA GLY A 147 -13.56 1.35 12.20
C GLY A 147 -13.05 1.77 10.82
N MET A 148 -12.05 1.08 10.24
CA MET A 148 -11.62 1.33 8.86
C MET A 148 -12.82 1.27 7.91
N PHE A 149 -12.90 2.26 7.01
CA PHE A 149 -14.00 2.33 6.05
C PHE A 149 -13.98 1.21 5.02
N LEU A 150 -12.83 0.97 4.39
CA LEU A 150 -12.63 -0.05 3.37
C LEU A 150 -11.94 -1.28 3.98
N GLN A 151 -12.61 -2.43 3.99
CA GLN A 151 -12.13 -3.60 4.73
C GLN A 151 -12.03 -4.89 3.90
N THR A 152 -12.68 -4.96 2.72
CA THR A 152 -12.70 -6.18 1.92
C THR A 152 -12.45 -5.90 0.44
N THR A 153 -11.86 -6.88 -0.26
CA THR A 153 -11.66 -6.82 -1.71
C THR A 153 -12.98 -6.70 -2.45
N SER A 154 -14.02 -7.38 -1.99
CA SER A 154 -15.36 -7.31 -2.58
C SER A 154 -15.94 -5.89 -2.49
N GLN A 155 -15.75 -5.19 -1.36
CA GLN A 155 -16.18 -3.81 -1.20
C GLN A 155 -15.41 -2.89 -2.16
N ALA A 156 -14.08 -3.03 -2.25
CA ALA A 156 -13.25 -2.25 -3.16
C ALA A 156 -13.68 -2.42 -4.61
N ARG A 157 -13.81 -3.67 -5.08
CA ARG A 157 -14.20 -3.99 -6.45
C ARG A 157 -15.60 -3.48 -6.81
N GLY A 158 -16.53 -3.52 -5.87
CA GLY A 158 -17.86 -2.95 -6.05
C GLY A 158 -17.79 -1.44 -6.33
N ILE A 159 -16.99 -0.71 -5.56
CA ILE A 159 -16.78 0.74 -5.74
C ILE A 159 -16.03 1.03 -7.05
N MET A 160 -14.99 0.27 -7.37
CA MET A 160 -14.26 0.41 -8.63
C MET A 160 -15.17 0.22 -9.84
N ALA A 161 -16.01 -0.81 -9.83
CA ALA A 161 -16.97 -1.08 -10.90
C ALA A 161 -18.01 0.05 -11.05
N GLU A 162 -18.49 0.59 -9.92
CA GLU A 162 -19.43 1.71 -9.90
C GLU A 162 -18.81 2.99 -10.48
N LEU A 163 -17.55 3.30 -10.11
CA LEU A 163 -16.87 4.52 -10.53
C LEU A 163 -16.33 4.44 -11.97
N GLY A 164 -15.95 3.25 -12.43
CA GLY A 164 -15.52 3.00 -13.82
C GLY A 164 -14.26 3.76 -14.24
N ARG A 165 -13.31 3.99 -13.32
CA ARG A 165 -12.03 4.64 -13.63
C ARG A 165 -10.95 3.58 -13.81
N PRO A 166 -10.32 3.48 -14.99
CA PRO A 166 -9.36 2.41 -15.29
C PRO A 166 -8.06 2.50 -14.48
N ASN A 167 -7.72 3.69 -14.00
CA ASN A 167 -6.57 3.95 -13.12
C ASN A 167 -6.90 3.90 -11.63
N LEU A 168 -8.10 3.47 -11.25
CA LEU A 168 -8.44 3.14 -9.88
C LEU A 168 -8.20 1.65 -9.69
N ARG A 169 -7.20 1.28 -8.89
CA ARG A 169 -6.66 -0.07 -8.82
C ARG A 169 -6.68 -0.61 -7.39
N LEU A 170 -6.73 -1.92 -7.27
CA LEU A 170 -6.68 -2.61 -5.99
C LEU A 170 -5.23 -2.79 -5.52
N GLN A 171 -4.93 -2.34 -4.30
CA GLN A 171 -3.76 -2.78 -3.53
C GLN A 171 -4.17 -4.01 -2.73
N PHE A 172 -3.63 -5.16 -3.16
CA PHE A 172 -3.93 -6.45 -2.57
C PHE A 172 -2.90 -6.78 -1.49
N ASP A 173 -3.16 -6.35 -0.26
CA ASP A 173 -2.35 -6.77 0.88
C ASP A 173 -2.81 -8.15 1.38
N VAL A 174 -1.96 -9.15 1.15
CA VAL A 174 -2.19 -10.56 1.52
C VAL A 174 -2.51 -10.72 3.01
N TYR A 175 -1.85 -9.94 3.88
CA TYR A 175 -2.08 -9.99 5.33
C TYR A 175 -3.49 -9.52 5.69
N HIS A 176 -3.93 -8.39 5.16
CA HIS A 176 -5.26 -7.87 5.42
C HIS A 176 -6.34 -8.77 4.84
N VAL A 177 -6.14 -9.27 3.63
CA VAL A 177 -7.07 -10.19 2.97
C VAL A 177 -7.18 -11.51 3.74
N GLN A 178 -6.07 -12.08 4.23
CA GLN A 178 -6.11 -13.31 5.03
C GLN A 178 -6.97 -13.13 6.28
N ILE A 179 -6.81 -12.04 7.02
CA ILE A 179 -7.54 -11.78 8.27
C ILE A 179 -9.03 -11.56 8.01
N MET A 180 -9.37 -10.86 6.94
CA MET A 180 -10.76 -10.48 6.67
C MET A 180 -11.55 -11.52 5.91
N GLU A 181 -10.96 -12.16 4.92
CA GLU A 181 -11.67 -12.92 3.90
C GLU A 181 -11.13 -14.35 3.72
N GLY A 182 -9.80 -14.55 3.79
CA GLY A 182 -9.16 -15.84 3.51
C GLY A 182 -9.26 -16.27 2.05
N ASP A 183 -9.08 -17.59 1.77
CA ASP A 183 -9.11 -18.18 0.41
C ASP A 183 -8.21 -17.43 -0.59
N LEU A 184 -6.97 -17.14 -0.17
CA LEU A 184 -6.07 -16.19 -0.80
C LEU A 184 -5.85 -16.42 -2.29
N VAL A 185 -5.59 -17.67 -2.71
CA VAL A 185 -5.24 -17.96 -4.11
C VAL A 185 -6.41 -17.66 -5.05
N ARG A 186 -7.60 -18.19 -4.73
CA ARG A 186 -8.79 -17.94 -5.56
C ARG A 186 -9.17 -16.48 -5.58
N ARG A 187 -9.10 -15.83 -4.42
CA ARG A 187 -9.39 -14.41 -4.32
C ARG A 187 -8.37 -13.56 -5.10
N PHE A 188 -7.11 -13.94 -5.09
CA PHE A 188 -6.08 -13.30 -5.91
C PHE A 188 -6.40 -13.45 -7.40
N GLU A 189 -6.68 -14.67 -7.86
CA GLU A 189 -7.07 -14.95 -9.25
C GLU A 189 -8.29 -14.13 -9.68
N ASP A 190 -9.34 -14.09 -8.85
CA ASP A 190 -10.55 -13.32 -9.10
C ASP A 190 -10.31 -11.80 -9.16
N CYS A 191 -9.36 -11.30 -8.36
CA CYS A 191 -9.02 -9.87 -8.29
C CYS A 191 -7.94 -9.45 -9.28
N LEU A 192 -7.22 -10.39 -9.91
CA LEU A 192 -6.05 -10.11 -10.73
C LEU A 192 -6.24 -9.00 -11.79
N PRO A 193 -7.36 -8.92 -12.51
CA PRO A 193 -7.57 -7.83 -13.47
C PRO A 193 -7.60 -6.43 -12.84
N ASP A 194 -7.92 -6.35 -11.56
CA ASP A 194 -8.09 -5.11 -10.80
C ASP A 194 -6.83 -4.74 -10.00
N ILE A 195 -5.93 -5.71 -9.74
CA ILE A 195 -4.74 -5.51 -8.92
C ILE A 195 -3.73 -4.59 -9.62
N GLY A 196 -3.33 -3.53 -8.92
CA GLY A 196 -2.25 -2.63 -9.32
C GLY A 196 -0.98 -2.80 -8.48
N HIS A 197 -1.10 -3.37 -7.28
CA HIS A 197 0.00 -3.63 -6.37
C HIS A 197 -0.33 -4.74 -5.38
N VAL A 198 0.69 -5.49 -4.96
CA VAL A 198 0.59 -6.57 -3.97
C VAL A 198 1.47 -6.26 -2.78
N GLN A 199 1.00 -6.52 -1.56
CA GLN A 199 1.81 -6.45 -0.35
C GLN A 199 1.71 -7.74 0.46
N ILE A 200 2.74 -8.03 1.24
CA ILE A 200 2.84 -9.25 2.03
C ILE A 200 3.30 -9.01 3.47
N ALA A 201 2.65 -9.72 4.38
CA ALA A 201 3.08 -10.00 5.74
C ALA A 201 2.41 -11.28 6.24
N ASN A 202 2.98 -11.96 7.22
CA ASN A 202 2.39 -13.20 7.73
C ASN A 202 1.65 -12.97 9.06
N PRO A 203 0.34 -13.30 9.11
CA PRO A 203 -0.37 -13.34 10.40
C PRO A 203 0.16 -14.48 11.29
N PRO A 204 -0.06 -14.42 12.63
CA PRO A 204 -0.91 -13.43 13.31
C PRO A 204 -0.25 -12.09 13.61
N ASP A 205 1.08 -11.98 13.63
CA ASP A 205 1.82 -10.84 14.19
C ASP A 205 2.37 -9.87 13.14
N ARG A 206 1.92 -9.99 11.89
CA ARG A 206 2.39 -9.18 10.75
C ARG A 206 3.91 -9.23 10.58
N ARG A 207 4.47 -10.48 10.56
CA ARG A 207 5.89 -10.76 10.51
C ARG A 207 6.35 -11.21 9.11
N GLU A 208 7.61 -11.69 9.04
CA GLU A 208 8.24 -12.22 7.84
C GLU A 208 7.43 -13.38 7.24
N PRO A 209 7.56 -13.62 5.92
CA PRO A 209 6.84 -14.69 5.21
C PRO A 209 7.14 -16.13 5.64
N ASP A 210 8.31 -16.37 6.26
CA ASP A 210 8.78 -17.72 6.59
C ASP A 210 8.09 -18.37 7.79
N GLU A 211 7.37 -17.61 8.60
CA GLU A 211 6.70 -18.12 9.80
C GLU A 211 5.33 -17.46 10.01
N GLY A 212 4.27 -18.27 10.08
CA GLY A 212 2.92 -17.80 10.31
C GLY A 212 1.86 -18.69 9.67
N GLU A 213 0.66 -18.14 9.47
CA GLU A 213 -0.50 -18.90 8.98
C GLU A 213 -0.47 -19.15 7.46
N ILE A 214 0.31 -18.38 6.71
CA ILE A 214 0.33 -18.42 5.24
C ILE A 214 1.54 -19.22 4.76
N ASN A 215 1.30 -20.17 3.86
CA ASN A 215 2.37 -20.84 3.12
C ASN A 215 2.82 -19.97 1.93
N PHE A 216 3.73 -19.04 2.16
CA PHE A 216 4.19 -18.10 1.13
C PHE A 216 4.88 -18.76 -0.07
N PRO A 217 5.70 -19.83 0.06
CA PRO A 217 6.23 -20.51 -1.12
C PRO A 217 5.14 -21.03 -2.06
N TYR A 218 4.06 -21.56 -1.51
CA TYR A 218 2.90 -21.97 -2.31
C TYR A 218 2.17 -20.76 -2.93
N LEU A 219 1.97 -19.70 -2.15
CA LEU A 219 1.28 -18.50 -2.61
C LEU A 219 2.07 -17.78 -3.72
N PHE A 220 3.38 -17.63 -3.60
CA PHE A 220 4.22 -17.02 -4.63
C PHE A 220 4.16 -17.80 -5.94
N ASN A 221 4.24 -19.15 -5.88
CA ASN A 221 4.06 -19.99 -7.08
C ASN A 221 2.67 -19.80 -7.72
N ALA A 222 1.63 -19.60 -6.93
CA ALA A 222 0.29 -19.35 -7.44
C ALA A 222 0.16 -17.96 -8.08
N ILE A 223 0.78 -16.94 -7.50
CA ILE A 223 0.85 -15.57 -8.04
C ILE A 223 1.57 -15.58 -9.40
N ASP A 224 2.73 -16.25 -9.49
CA ASP A 224 3.47 -16.38 -10.74
C ASP A 224 2.67 -17.15 -11.80
N ALA A 225 2.02 -18.26 -11.41
CA ALA A 225 1.18 -19.05 -12.31
C ALA A 225 -0.04 -18.29 -12.83
N ALA A 226 -0.57 -17.34 -12.04
CA ALA A 226 -1.64 -16.44 -12.46
C ALA A 226 -1.17 -15.35 -13.45
N GLY A 227 0.15 -15.17 -13.62
CA GLY A 227 0.74 -14.22 -14.56
C GLY A 227 0.83 -12.78 -14.03
N TYR A 228 0.87 -12.60 -12.71
CA TYR A 228 1.17 -11.29 -12.12
C TYR A 228 2.65 -10.95 -12.32
N ASP A 229 2.92 -9.82 -12.95
CA ASP A 229 4.26 -9.32 -13.30
C ASP A 229 4.63 -8.00 -12.58
N GLY A 230 3.79 -7.59 -11.61
CA GLY A 230 4.00 -6.39 -10.82
C GLY A 230 4.90 -6.62 -9.59
N TRP A 231 5.01 -5.58 -8.78
CA TRP A 231 5.77 -5.59 -7.54
C TRP A 231 5.04 -6.29 -6.40
N ILE A 232 5.80 -6.96 -5.53
CA ILE A 232 5.33 -7.49 -4.25
C ILE A 232 6.07 -6.76 -3.13
N GLY A 233 5.36 -5.87 -2.44
CA GLY A 233 5.89 -5.06 -1.34
C GLY A 233 5.95 -5.84 -0.03
N CYS A 234 7.07 -5.71 0.69
CA CYS A 234 7.27 -6.31 2.00
C CYS A 234 6.80 -5.34 3.09
N GLU A 235 5.56 -5.49 3.57
CA GLU A 235 4.99 -4.60 4.61
C GLU A 235 4.78 -5.34 5.93
N TYR A 236 5.86 -5.87 6.49
CA TYR A 236 5.84 -6.61 7.74
C TYR A 236 6.76 -5.97 8.80
N ASN A 237 6.52 -6.30 10.06
CA ASN A 237 7.35 -5.88 11.19
C ASN A 237 8.45 -6.92 11.45
N PRO A 238 9.72 -6.63 11.20
CA PRO A 238 10.81 -7.59 11.40
C PRO A 238 10.89 -8.09 12.85
N ARG A 239 11.12 -9.40 13.05
CA ARG A 239 11.22 -10.02 14.37
C ARG A 239 12.46 -9.58 15.15
N ALA A 240 13.59 -9.40 14.47
CA ALA A 240 14.87 -9.12 15.12
C ALA A 240 15.66 -7.96 14.49
N GLY A 241 15.24 -7.48 13.36
CA GLY A 241 15.90 -6.48 12.53
C GLY A 241 15.79 -6.89 11.08
N THR A 242 15.72 -5.92 10.19
CA THR A 242 15.33 -6.18 8.80
C THR A 242 16.30 -7.15 8.11
N ALA A 243 17.59 -6.83 8.04
CA ALA A 243 18.57 -7.66 7.34
C ALA A 243 18.61 -9.10 7.88
N ALA A 244 18.61 -9.28 9.19
CA ALA A 244 18.65 -10.60 9.84
C ALA A 244 17.40 -11.47 9.48
N GLY A 245 16.26 -10.84 9.17
CA GLY A 245 15.02 -11.52 8.83
C GLY A 245 14.86 -11.85 7.35
N LEU A 246 15.76 -11.44 6.45
CA LEU A 246 15.59 -11.60 4.99
C LEU A 246 15.92 -13.00 4.45
N GLY A 247 16.33 -13.96 5.30
CA GLY A 247 16.70 -15.30 4.87
C GLY A 247 15.63 -16.03 4.07
N TRP A 248 14.35 -15.74 4.29
CA TRP A 248 13.24 -16.29 3.53
C TRP A 248 13.28 -15.89 2.05
N GLY A 249 13.87 -14.74 1.76
CA GLY A 249 13.90 -14.14 0.42
C GLY A 249 15.13 -14.54 -0.42
N ALA A 250 15.97 -15.47 0.04
CA ALA A 250 17.19 -15.87 -0.65
C ALA A 250 16.93 -16.38 -2.06
N ASP A 251 15.87 -17.17 -2.26
CA ASP A 251 15.46 -17.68 -3.57
C ASP A 251 14.91 -16.58 -4.50
N TYR A 252 14.60 -15.41 -3.95
CA TYR A 252 14.09 -14.23 -4.66
C TYR A 252 15.14 -13.11 -4.79
N GLY A 253 16.40 -13.41 -4.49
CA GLY A 253 17.53 -12.49 -4.66
C GLY A 253 17.78 -11.55 -3.48
N LEU A 254 17.13 -11.76 -2.34
CA LEU A 254 17.42 -11.03 -1.11
C LEU A 254 18.60 -11.63 -0.35
N THR A 255 19.33 -10.79 0.40
CA THR A 255 20.48 -11.22 1.19
C THR A 255 20.38 -10.70 2.63
N THR A 256 21.04 -11.41 3.55
CA THR A 256 21.14 -11.03 4.97
C THR A 256 22.44 -10.28 5.30
N ASP A 257 23.28 -9.99 4.30
CA ASP A 257 24.61 -9.39 4.44
C ASP A 257 24.60 -7.84 4.51
#